data_3496a537a7020612f91500416682652d
#
_entry.id   3496a537a7020612f91500416682652d
#
_cell.length_a   1.000
_cell.length_b   1.000
_cell.length_c   1.000
_cell.angle_alpha   90.00
_cell.angle_beta   90.00
_cell.angle_gamma   90.00
#
_symmetry.space_group_name_H-M   'P 1'
#
loop_
_entity.id
_entity.type
_entity.pdbx_description
1 polymer ?
#
loop_
_entity_poly.entity_id
_entity_poly.type
_entity_poly.pdbx_seq_one_letter_code
_entity_poly.pdbx_strand_id
1 'polypeptide(L)'
;DHVGGLALMKKATGAKVVARDEAAATFRSGKVSPADPQVQEIHGFDPVKPDRVMKAGQTLRAGPLRLTMLATPGHTEGSTSWTWQSCAGDDCRKFTYLDSISALQLGTYRFSANPERVTMFRQTFEAIDKMDCGIVLTPHPGVSAMAQRMAGTEPLYEEEDCRVIVKSARARLDTALLP
;
A
#
# COMPACT_ATOMS: atom_id res chain seq x y z
N ASP A 1 8.06 4.02 -5.62
CA ASP A 1 8.78 2.77 -5.90
C ASP A 1 7.89 1.60 -6.31
N HIS A 2 6.60 1.61 -5.97
CA HIS A 2 5.65 0.54 -6.29
C HIS A 2 4.87 0.73 -7.60
N VAL A 3 5.09 1.81 -8.36
CA VAL A 3 4.31 2.16 -9.56
C VAL A 3 5.15 2.23 -10.84
N GLY A 4 6.46 1.98 -10.78
CA GLY A 4 7.36 2.11 -11.92
C GLY A 4 6.96 1.33 -13.17
N GLY A 5 6.32 0.16 -13.01
CA GLY A 5 5.82 -0.66 -14.11
C GLY A 5 4.38 -0.36 -14.56
N LEU A 6 3.69 0.60 -13.95
CA LEU A 6 2.25 0.79 -14.13
C LEU A 6 1.86 1.17 -15.56
N ALA A 7 2.60 2.07 -16.20
CA ALA A 7 2.37 2.47 -17.60
C ALA A 7 2.58 1.30 -18.56
N LEU A 8 3.63 0.51 -18.35
CA LEU A 8 3.91 -0.70 -19.14
C LEU A 8 2.80 -1.74 -18.98
N MET A 9 2.36 -2.00 -17.77
CA MET A 9 1.28 -2.94 -17.49
C MET A 9 -0.04 -2.49 -18.12
N LYS A 10 -0.39 -1.21 -18.01
CA LYS A 10 -1.56 -0.65 -18.69
C LYS A 10 -1.49 -0.85 -20.21
N LYS A 11 -0.33 -0.58 -20.82
CA LYS A 11 -0.12 -0.76 -22.25
C LYS A 11 -0.22 -2.23 -22.69
N ALA A 12 0.40 -3.13 -21.92
CA ALA A 12 0.47 -4.55 -22.26
C ALA A 12 -0.87 -5.28 -22.09
N THR A 13 -1.70 -4.86 -21.13
CA THR A 13 -2.92 -5.58 -20.74
C THR A 13 -4.22 -4.86 -21.11
N GLY A 14 -4.15 -3.57 -21.43
CA GLY A 14 -5.35 -2.72 -21.57
C GLY A 14 -6.07 -2.45 -20.24
N ALA A 15 -5.46 -2.82 -19.11
CA ALA A 15 -6.06 -2.62 -17.79
C ALA A 15 -6.31 -1.15 -17.48
N LYS A 16 -7.42 -0.88 -16.80
CA LYS A 16 -7.73 0.47 -16.32
C LYS A 16 -6.97 0.78 -15.04
N VAL A 17 -6.37 1.96 -14.99
CA VAL A 17 -5.67 2.45 -13.82
C VAL A 17 -6.64 3.22 -12.93
N VAL A 18 -6.67 2.83 -11.67
CA VAL A 18 -7.44 3.51 -10.62
C VAL A 18 -6.47 4.09 -9.61
N ALA A 19 -6.69 5.32 -9.20
CA ALA A 19 -5.86 6.01 -8.23
C ALA A 19 -6.72 6.68 -7.15
N ARG A 20 -6.16 6.84 -5.97
CA ARG A 20 -6.70 7.74 -4.96
C ARG A 20 -6.41 9.21 -5.36
N ASP A 21 -7.21 10.15 -4.86
CA ASP A 21 -7.06 11.58 -5.21
C ASP A 21 -5.63 12.07 -5.04
N GLU A 22 -4.98 11.72 -3.92
CA GLU A 22 -3.65 12.19 -3.55
C GLU A 22 -2.54 11.57 -4.43
N ALA A 23 -2.77 10.40 -5.03
CA ALA A 23 -1.86 9.77 -5.97
C ALA A 23 -2.03 10.25 -7.42
N ALA A 24 -3.20 10.79 -7.76
CA ALA A 24 -3.59 11.04 -9.14
C ALA A 24 -2.69 12.05 -9.87
N ALA A 25 -2.23 13.09 -9.18
CA ALA A 25 -1.32 14.10 -9.74
C ALA A 25 0.07 13.51 -10.02
N THR A 26 0.58 12.72 -9.08
CA THR A 26 1.84 11.98 -9.19
C THR A 26 1.81 11.01 -10.38
N PHE A 27 0.73 10.25 -10.55
CA PHE A 27 0.57 9.35 -11.70
C PHE A 27 0.56 10.09 -13.03
N ARG A 28 -0.15 11.22 -13.13
CA ARG A 28 -0.21 12.03 -14.37
C ARG A 28 1.12 12.65 -14.73
N SER A 29 1.90 13.08 -13.76
CA SER A 29 3.18 13.75 -13.98
C SER A 29 4.34 12.77 -14.12
N GLY A 30 4.25 11.58 -13.54
CA GLY A 30 5.36 10.65 -13.37
C GLY A 30 6.46 11.16 -12.42
N LYS A 31 6.20 12.26 -11.70
CA LYS A 31 7.18 12.91 -10.81
C LYS A 31 6.89 12.58 -9.36
N VAL A 32 7.93 12.26 -8.62
CA VAL A 32 7.85 12.07 -7.17
C VAL A 32 7.56 13.41 -6.50
N SER A 33 6.70 13.42 -5.49
CA SER A 33 6.44 14.62 -4.69
C SER A 33 7.72 15.08 -3.98
N PRO A 34 8.01 16.40 -3.94
CA PRO A 34 9.13 16.91 -3.16
C PRO A 34 9.04 16.58 -1.65
N ALA A 35 7.83 16.33 -1.14
CA ALA A 35 7.59 15.92 0.24
C ALA A 35 7.74 14.40 0.47
N ASP A 36 8.06 13.62 -0.58
CA ASP A 36 8.23 12.17 -0.45
C ASP A 36 9.57 11.83 0.19
N PRO A 37 9.61 10.94 1.20
CA PRO A 37 10.86 10.51 1.85
C PRO A 37 11.90 9.92 0.90
N GLN A 38 11.49 9.46 -0.28
CA GLN A 38 12.31 8.78 -1.26
C GLN A 38 12.70 9.69 -2.46
N VAL A 39 12.33 10.98 -2.44
CA VAL A 39 12.48 11.89 -3.58
C VAL A 39 13.93 12.02 -4.09
N GLN A 40 14.91 11.81 -3.22
CA GLN A 40 16.33 11.89 -3.58
C GLN A 40 16.84 10.65 -4.33
N GLU A 41 16.16 9.52 -4.18
CA GLU A 41 16.56 8.23 -4.75
C GLU A 41 15.70 7.81 -5.94
N ILE A 42 14.46 8.28 -5.99
CA ILE A 42 13.52 7.94 -7.06
C ILE A 42 13.35 9.12 -8.01
N HIS A 43 13.84 8.95 -9.23
CA HIS A 43 13.85 10.03 -10.23
C HIS A 43 12.55 10.14 -11.06
N GLY A 44 11.50 9.41 -10.65
CA GLY A 44 10.21 9.39 -11.35
C GLY A 44 9.96 8.08 -12.09
N PHE A 45 8.88 8.05 -12.83
CA PHE A 45 8.40 6.89 -13.59
C PHE A 45 7.62 7.34 -14.82
N ASP A 46 7.34 6.43 -15.75
CA ASP A 46 6.56 6.74 -16.94
C ASP A 46 5.14 7.23 -16.55
N PRO A 47 4.75 8.46 -16.98
CA PRO A 47 3.46 9.00 -16.63
C PRO A 47 2.30 8.11 -17.07
N VAL A 48 1.28 8.01 -16.25
CA VAL A 48 0.07 7.29 -16.59
C VAL A 48 -1.16 8.06 -16.12
N LYS A 49 -2.07 8.34 -17.05
CA LYS A 49 -3.34 8.96 -16.68
C LYS A 49 -4.25 7.91 -16.02
N PRO A 50 -4.69 8.13 -14.77
CA PRO A 50 -5.72 7.29 -14.17
C PRO A 50 -7.01 7.35 -14.97
N ASP A 51 -7.62 6.19 -15.21
CA ASP A 51 -8.93 6.09 -15.86
C ASP A 51 -10.05 6.46 -14.89
N ARG A 52 -9.80 6.24 -13.60
CA ARG A 52 -10.71 6.60 -12.52
C ARG A 52 -9.94 7.09 -11.31
N VAL A 53 -10.45 8.17 -10.71
CA VAL A 53 -9.98 8.67 -9.41
C VAL A 53 -11.05 8.37 -8.38
N MET A 54 -10.65 7.84 -7.23
CA MET A 54 -11.56 7.39 -6.17
C MET A 54 -11.11 7.92 -4.81
N LYS A 55 -12.06 7.96 -3.88
CA LYS A 55 -11.81 8.28 -2.46
C LYS A 55 -11.80 7.00 -1.61
N ALA A 56 -11.13 7.06 -0.47
CA ALA A 56 -11.17 5.98 0.51
C ALA A 56 -12.62 5.61 0.87
N GLY A 57 -12.85 4.31 1.12
CA GLY A 57 -14.16 3.75 1.40
C GLY A 57 -15.01 3.44 0.16
N GLN A 58 -14.66 3.98 -1.00
CA GLN A 58 -15.39 3.66 -2.22
C GLN A 58 -15.06 2.25 -2.71
N THR A 59 -16.04 1.63 -3.35
CA THR A 59 -15.92 0.27 -3.92
C THR A 59 -15.78 0.32 -5.43
N LEU A 60 -14.88 -0.49 -5.95
CA LEU A 60 -14.67 -0.77 -7.38
C LEU A 60 -15.12 -2.20 -7.69
N ARG A 61 -15.77 -2.38 -8.85
CA ARG A 61 -16.00 -3.72 -9.42
C ARG A 61 -14.91 -4.06 -10.43
N ALA A 62 -14.30 -5.24 -10.27
CA ALA A 62 -13.35 -5.82 -11.22
C ALA A 62 -13.76 -7.27 -11.49
N GLY A 63 -14.49 -7.50 -12.60
CA GLY A 63 -15.16 -8.77 -12.85
C GLY A 63 -16.14 -9.10 -11.72
N PRO A 64 -16.04 -10.30 -11.12
CA PRO A 64 -16.90 -10.69 -9.99
C PRO A 64 -16.51 -10.02 -8.67
N LEU A 65 -15.31 -9.47 -8.58
CA LEU A 65 -14.78 -8.93 -7.33
C LEU A 65 -15.33 -7.52 -7.04
N ARG A 66 -15.48 -7.24 -5.75
CA ARG A 66 -15.80 -5.93 -5.20
C ARG A 66 -14.66 -5.51 -4.27
N LEU A 67 -13.83 -4.59 -4.76
CA LEU A 67 -12.67 -4.10 -4.03
C LEU A 67 -13.01 -2.79 -3.34
N THR A 68 -12.81 -2.71 -2.03
CA THR A 68 -12.96 -1.48 -1.26
C THR A 68 -11.59 -0.81 -1.12
N MET A 69 -11.53 0.47 -1.50
CA MET A 69 -10.33 1.28 -1.39
C MET A 69 -10.10 1.75 0.05
N LEU A 70 -8.89 1.57 0.56
CA LEU A 70 -8.46 2.02 1.87
C LEU A 70 -7.33 3.04 1.71
N ALA A 71 -7.42 4.17 2.43
CA ALA A 71 -6.30 5.08 2.53
C ALA A 71 -5.30 4.57 3.58
N THR A 72 -4.06 4.37 3.17
CA THR A 72 -2.96 3.97 4.06
C THR A 72 -1.76 4.90 3.89
N PRO A 73 -1.94 6.24 4.07
CA PRO A 73 -0.88 7.20 3.86
C PRO A 73 0.25 7.04 4.89
N GLY A 74 1.45 7.46 4.48
CA GLY A 74 2.65 7.43 5.31
C GLY A 74 3.88 7.13 4.48
N HIS A 75 3.99 5.95 3.90
CA HIS A 75 5.05 5.59 2.95
C HIS A 75 5.06 6.57 1.76
N THR A 76 3.90 6.76 1.15
CA THR A 76 3.60 7.93 0.30
C THR A 76 2.29 8.57 0.75
N GLU A 77 2.01 9.79 0.32
CA GLU A 77 0.72 10.45 0.59
C GLU A 77 -0.45 9.71 -0.06
N GLY A 78 -0.20 9.19 -1.26
CA GLY A 78 -1.17 8.50 -2.08
C GLY A 78 -1.28 6.99 -1.81
N SER A 79 -0.56 6.43 -0.83
CA SER A 79 -0.59 4.99 -0.53
C SER A 79 -2.01 4.47 -0.37
N THR A 80 -2.30 3.38 -1.07
CA THR A 80 -3.65 2.85 -1.24
C THR A 80 -3.65 1.34 -1.08
N SER A 81 -4.37 0.87 -0.08
CA SER A 81 -4.63 -0.54 0.15
C SER A 81 -6.02 -0.92 -0.36
N TRP A 82 -6.26 -2.21 -0.51
CA TRP A 82 -7.52 -2.73 -1.01
C TRP A 82 -7.97 -3.94 -0.20
N THR A 83 -9.27 -4.06 0.04
CA THR A 83 -9.85 -5.25 0.63
C THR A 83 -11.01 -5.76 -0.21
N TRP A 84 -11.15 -7.09 -0.29
CA TRP A 84 -12.22 -7.75 -1.01
C TRP A 84 -12.47 -9.15 -0.45
N GLN A 85 -13.55 -9.76 -0.90
CA GLN A 85 -13.83 -11.17 -0.71
C GLN A 85 -13.67 -11.92 -2.01
N SER A 86 -13.08 -13.10 -1.98
CA SER A 86 -13.00 -14.03 -3.09
C SER A 86 -13.45 -15.41 -2.64
N CYS A 87 -14.16 -16.11 -3.51
CA CYS A 87 -14.76 -17.41 -3.21
C CYS A 87 -14.30 -18.48 -4.21
N ALA A 88 -14.07 -19.68 -3.71
CA ALA A 88 -13.89 -20.88 -4.49
C ALA A 88 -15.06 -21.84 -4.13
N GLY A 89 -16.12 -21.82 -4.94
CA GLY A 89 -17.41 -22.39 -4.55
C GLY A 89 -17.98 -21.66 -3.34
N ASP A 90 -18.30 -22.41 -2.29
CA ASP A 90 -18.84 -21.86 -1.03
C ASP A 90 -17.76 -21.40 -0.04
N ASP A 91 -16.50 -21.69 -0.30
CA ASP A 91 -15.39 -21.23 0.55
C ASP A 91 -14.97 -19.81 0.18
N CYS A 92 -15.48 -18.84 0.94
CA CYS A 92 -15.22 -17.43 0.75
C CYS A 92 -14.18 -16.92 1.74
N ARG A 93 -13.13 -16.29 1.23
CA ARG A 93 -12.05 -15.71 2.03
C ARG A 93 -11.95 -14.22 1.81
N LYS A 94 -11.66 -13.50 2.89
CA LYS A 94 -11.32 -12.08 2.84
C LYS A 94 -9.84 -11.93 2.49
N PHE A 95 -9.57 -10.95 1.65
CA PHE A 95 -8.22 -10.57 1.24
C PHE A 95 -8.00 -9.08 1.53
N THR A 96 -6.78 -8.76 1.90
CA THR A 96 -6.31 -7.37 1.96
C THR A 96 -4.97 -7.27 1.23
N TYR A 97 -4.94 -6.48 0.15
CA TYR A 97 -3.67 -5.97 -0.35
C TYR A 97 -3.31 -4.75 0.50
N LEU A 98 -2.34 -4.92 1.37
CA LEU A 98 -1.81 -3.88 2.23
C LEU A 98 -0.61 -3.26 1.54
N ASP A 99 -0.75 -2.01 1.09
CA ASP A 99 0.36 -1.23 0.53
C ASP A 99 1.47 -1.02 1.57
N SER A 100 2.64 -0.62 1.12
CA SER A 100 3.77 -0.38 2.02
C SER A 100 3.40 0.61 3.13
N ILE A 101 3.62 0.20 4.36
CA ILE A 101 3.50 1.04 5.56
C ILE A 101 4.87 1.23 6.23
N SER A 102 5.95 1.00 5.49
CA SER A 102 7.32 1.09 5.98
C SER A 102 7.78 2.55 6.02
N ALA A 103 8.25 3.00 7.17
CA ALA A 103 8.92 4.29 7.31
C ALA A 103 10.35 4.17 6.77
N LEU A 104 10.52 4.53 5.50
CA LEU A 104 11.80 4.54 4.82
C LEU A 104 12.38 5.95 4.85
N GLN A 105 13.55 6.12 5.50
CA GLN A 105 14.25 7.40 5.60
C GLN A 105 15.50 7.34 4.73
N LEU A 106 15.48 8.08 3.62
CA LEU A 106 16.57 8.11 2.65
C LEU A 106 17.24 9.49 2.56
N GLY A 107 18.50 9.49 2.23
CA GLY A 107 19.27 10.70 2.02
C GLY A 107 19.20 11.65 3.23
N THR A 108 18.83 12.90 2.97
CA THR A 108 18.69 13.95 3.99
C THR A 108 17.30 14.05 4.60
N TYR A 109 16.34 13.25 4.14
CA TYR A 109 14.99 13.26 4.74
C TYR A 109 15.04 12.82 6.21
N ARG A 110 14.31 13.52 7.07
CA ARG A 110 14.20 13.18 8.50
C ARG A 110 12.74 13.25 8.95
N PHE A 111 12.22 12.15 9.49
CA PHE A 111 10.86 12.12 10.04
C PHE A 111 10.67 13.09 11.20
N SER A 112 11.71 13.31 12.02
CA SER A 112 11.68 14.30 13.11
C SER A 112 11.41 15.73 12.63
N ALA A 113 11.78 16.06 11.39
CA ALA A 113 11.49 17.35 10.76
C ALA A 113 10.14 17.35 9.98
N ASN A 114 9.43 16.25 9.93
CA ASN A 114 8.19 16.08 9.14
C ASN A 114 7.05 15.47 9.99
N PRO A 115 6.55 16.18 11.03
CA PRO A 115 5.57 15.65 11.97
C PRO A 115 4.24 15.26 11.33
N GLU A 116 3.87 15.92 10.23
CA GLU A 116 2.65 15.56 9.46
C GLU A 116 2.76 14.15 8.86
N ARG A 117 3.91 13.78 8.33
CA ARG A 117 4.17 12.45 7.80
C ARG A 117 4.13 11.38 8.90
N VAL A 118 4.69 11.70 10.06
CA VAL A 118 4.61 10.84 11.24
C VAL A 118 3.15 10.60 11.65
N THR A 119 2.36 11.67 11.65
CA THR A 119 0.92 11.59 11.95
C THR A 119 0.18 10.69 10.97
N MET A 120 0.47 10.79 9.66
CA MET A 120 -0.12 9.91 8.64
C MET A 120 0.20 8.43 8.93
N PHE A 121 1.45 8.09 9.24
CA PHE A 121 1.83 6.73 9.62
C PHE A 121 1.05 6.24 10.84
N ARG A 122 1.01 7.04 11.91
CA ARG A 122 0.32 6.65 13.15
C ARG A 122 -1.17 6.40 12.93
N GLN A 123 -1.84 7.26 12.17
CA GLN A 123 -3.25 7.08 11.81
C GLN A 123 -3.46 5.81 10.97
N THR A 124 -2.57 5.53 10.02
CA THR A 124 -2.60 4.30 9.21
C THR A 124 -2.42 3.07 10.10
N PHE A 125 -1.46 3.07 11.02
CA PHE A 125 -1.25 1.96 11.95
C PHE A 125 -2.47 1.70 12.83
N GLU A 126 -3.09 2.75 13.38
CA GLU A 126 -4.30 2.63 14.20
C GLU A 126 -5.50 2.10 13.39
N ALA A 127 -5.61 2.49 12.12
CA ALA A 127 -6.67 2.00 11.26
C ALA A 127 -6.51 0.51 10.96
N ILE A 128 -5.29 0.07 10.66
CA ILE A 128 -5.01 -1.33 10.33
C ILE A 128 -5.11 -2.22 11.58
N ASP A 129 -4.67 -1.76 12.75
CA ASP A 129 -4.79 -2.52 14.03
C ASP A 129 -6.25 -2.90 14.37
N LYS A 130 -7.21 -2.13 13.86
CA LYS A 130 -8.65 -2.35 14.08
C LYS A 130 -9.32 -3.20 13.00
N MET A 131 -8.55 -3.57 11.95
CA MET A 131 -9.10 -4.32 10.82
C MET A 131 -8.98 -5.83 11.03
N ASP A 132 -10.00 -6.54 10.59
CA ASP A 132 -9.82 -7.93 10.16
C ASP A 132 -9.29 -7.90 8.73
N CYS A 133 -8.04 -8.31 8.52
CA CYS A 133 -7.38 -8.26 7.22
C CYS A 133 -7.62 -9.50 6.36
N GLY A 134 -8.00 -10.62 6.95
CA GLY A 134 -8.04 -11.89 6.24
C GLY A 134 -6.64 -12.27 5.70
N ILE A 135 -6.60 -12.81 4.49
CA ILE A 135 -5.33 -13.15 3.82
C ILE A 135 -4.64 -11.86 3.37
N VAL A 136 -3.44 -11.60 3.89
CA VAL A 136 -2.69 -10.37 3.61
C VAL A 136 -1.71 -10.58 2.46
N LEU A 137 -1.81 -9.68 1.48
CA LEU A 137 -0.87 -9.55 0.37
C LEU A 137 -0.14 -8.20 0.51
N THR A 138 1.15 -8.16 0.21
CA THR A 138 1.96 -6.94 0.30
C THR A 138 2.81 -6.74 -0.95
N PRO A 139 3.18 -5.48 -1.31
CA PRO A 139 4.03 -5.21 -2.47
C PRO A 139 5.43 -5.84 -2.34
N HIS A 140 5.91 -6.02 -1.10
CA HIS A 140 7.12 -6.78 -0.80
C HIS A 140 6.71 -8.16 -0.26
N PRO A 141 6.75 -9.24 -1.05
CA PRO A 141 6.21 -10.55 -0.67
C PRO A 141 6.78 -11.13 0.64
N GLY A 142 8.01 -10.75 1.01
CA GLY A 142 8.63 -11.16 2.27
C GLY A 142 7.96 -10.58 3.52
N VAL A 143 7.26 -9.44 3.40
CA VAL A 143 6.57 -8.82 4.54
C VAL A 143 5.36 -9.64 4.99
N SER A 144 4.66 -10.27 4.04
CA SER A 144 3.51 -11.15 4.30
C SER A 144 3.86 -12.64 4.22
N ALA A 145 5.16 -13.00 4.19
CA ALA A 145 5.62 -14.39 4.05
C ALA A 145 4.97 -15.13 2.86
N MET A 146 4.65 -14.40 1.78
CA MET A 146 3.82 -14.92 0.69
C MET A 146 4.38 -16.18 0.05
N ALA A 147 5.70 -16.25 -0.16
CA ALA A 147 6.34 -17.42 -0.75
C ALA A 147 6.16 -18.68 0.11
N GLN A 148 6.31 -18.55 1.42
CA GLN A 148 6.15 -19.63 2.39
C GLN A 148 4.69 -20.08 2.46
N ARG A 149 3.76 -19.13 2.48
CA ARG A 149 2.31 -19.40 2.49
C ARG A 149 1.85 -20.11 1.21
N MET A 150 2.33 -19.68 0.06
CA MET A 150 2.05 -20.33 -1.22
C MET A 150 2.68 -21.73 -1.32
N ALA A 151 3.84 -21.94 -0.70
CA ALA A 151 4.48 -23.26 -0.61
C ALA A 151 3.84 -24.17 0.43
N GLY A 152 2.90 -23.69 1.25
CA GLY A 152 2.23 -24.44 2.31
C GLY A 152 3.12 -24.71 3.54
N THR A 153 4.23 -23.98 3.67
CA THR A 153 5.13 -24.09 4.84
C THR A 153 4.73 -23.16 5.99
N GLU A 154 3.85 -22.21 5.72
CA GLU A 154 3.18 -21.37 6.71
C GLU A 154 1.67 -21.32 6.42
N PRO A 155 0.83 -21.06 7.44
CA PRO A 155 -0.60 -20.90 7.25
C PRO A 155 -0.92 -19.79 6.26
N LEU A 156 -1.91 -20.00 5.38
CA LEU A 156 -2.34 -18.96 4.43
C LEU A 156 -2.92 -17.73 5.13
N TYR A 157 -3.46 -17.91 6.33
CA TYR A 157 -4.11 -16.88 7.13
C TYR A 157 -3.81 -17.09 8.62
N GLU A 158 -3.51 -16.00 9.30
CA GLU A 158 -3.48 -15.90 10.77
C GLU A 158 -4.18 -14.60 11.19
N GLU A 159 -4.94 -14.64 12.28
CA GLU A 159 -5.75 -13.50 12.74
C GLU A 159 -4.92 -12.25 13.05
N GLU A 160 -3.69 -12.45 13.49
CA GLU A 160 -2.77 -11.38 13.91
C GLU A 160 -1.89 -10.83 12.76
N ASP A 161 -2.01 -11.33 11.54
CA ASP A 161 -1.11 -10.97 10.42
C ASP A 161 -0.91 -9.45 10.24
N CYS A 162 -1.99 -8.69 10.19
CA CYS A 162 -1.90 -7.23 10.07
C CYS A 162 -1.24 -6.58 11.27
N ARG A 163 -1.54 -7.04 12.47
CA ARG A 163 -0.97 -6.48 13.71
C ARG A 163 0.53 -6.74 13.81
N VAL A 164 0.99 -7.92 13.37
CA VAL A 164 2.43 -8.24 13.30
C VAL A 164 3.13 -7.29 12.33
N ILE A 165 2.56 -7.06 11.15
CA ILE A 165 3.10 -6.12 10.15
C ILE A 165 3.13 -4.70 10.71
N VAL A 166 2.03 -4.23 11.31
CA VAL A 166 1.94 -2.90 11.94
C VAL A 166 2.93 -2.74 13.08
N LYS A 167 3.08 -3.76 13.95
CA LYS A 167 4.06 -3.74 15.05
C LYS A 167 5.48 -3.53 14.53
N SER A 168 5.85 -4.24 13.47
CA SER A 168 7.17 -4.09 12.83
C SER A 168 7.33 -2.69 12.20
N ALA A 169 6.31 -2.20 11.50
CA ALA A 169 6.33 -0.88 10.87
C ALA A 169 6.42 0.25 11.91
N ARG A 170 5.70 0.12 13.03
CA ARG A 170 5.73 1.06 14.16
C ARG A 170 7.12 1.13 14.77
N ALA A 171 7.74 -0.01 15.06
CA ALA A 171 9.10 -0.07 15.59
C ALA A 171 10.12 0.58 14.65
N ARG A 172 9.95 0.41 13.33
CA ARG A 172 10.80 1.05 12.32
C ARG A 172 10.64 2.57 12.31
N LEU A 173 9.39 3.07 12.38
CA LEU A 173 9.13 4.51 12.49
C LEU A 173 9.74 5.09 13.77
N ASP A 174 9.55 4.43 14.91
CA ASP A 174 10.07 4.89 16.20
C ASP A 174 11.62 4.93 16.17
N THR A 175 12.26 3.95 15.54
CA THR A 175 13.72 3.96 15.31
C THR A 175 14.15 5.14 14.42
N ALA A 176 13.40 5.45 13.37
CA ALA A 176 13.70 6.55 12.45
C ALA A 176 13.45 7.95 13.08
N LEU A 177 12.79 8.01 14.24
CA LEU A 177 12.59 9.24 15.00
C LEU A 177 13.68 9.48 16.06
N LEU A 178 14.55 8.51 16.30
CA LEU A 178 15.69 8.69 17.20
C LEU A 178 16.66 9.74 16.62
N PRO A 179 17.33 10.52 17.50
CA PRO A 179 18.27 11.56 17.10
C PRO A 179 19.51 10.98 16.40
#